data_34cdb91110820289de55ca8cb53fd3f0
#
_entry.id   34cdb91110820289de55ca8cb53fd3f0
#
_cell.length_a   1.000
_cell.length_b   1.000
_cell.length_c   1.000
_cell.angle_alpha   90.00
_cell.angle_beta   90.00
_cell.angle_gamma   90.00
#
_symmetry.space_group_name_H-M   'P 1'
#
loop_
_entity.id
_entity.type
_entity.pdbx_description
1 polymer ?
#
loop_
_entity_poly.entity_id
_entity_poly.type
_entity_poly.pdbx_seq_one_letter_code
_entity_poly.pdbx_strand_id
1 'polypeptide(L)'
;GLGDSTGLYHGTQQINQGQMDRWQIVSCLNYLSVDLETKVVLSKVPELNNKKGTEVVKNMIELANLTREGFKNGDISNLMSPRTVISWAENYQIFSDLASSFELSFLNKCDETEKPIISEYLQRCFDIEIDDSVSNLVD
;
A
#
# COMPACT_ATOMS: atom_id res chain seq x y z
N GLY A 1 -5.63 -19.84 -16.01
CA GLY A 1 -5.93 -19.59 -15.88
C GLY A 1 -5.98 -19.13 -15.89
N LEU A 2 -5.68 -18.98 -15.98
CA LEU A 2 -5.78 -18.45 -15.77
C LEU A 2 -6.69 -18.31 -15.74
N GLY A 3 -7.17 -18.43 -15.56
CA GLY A 3 -7.97 -18.19 -15.43
C GLY A 3 -8.44 -17.84 -15.06
N ASP A 4 -8.70 -17.44 -14.92
CA ASP A 4 -9.12 -17.02 -14.42
C ASP A 4 -9.17 -16.21 -14.10
N SER A 5 -9.13 -15.51 -14.04
CA SER A 5 -8.90 -14.85 -13.44
C SER A 5 -9.30 -14.79 -12.56
N THR A 6 -9.62 -14.87 -12.34
CA THR A 6 -9.50 -15.05 -11.58
C THR A 6 -9.12 -15.71 -11.33
N GLY A 7 -9.51 -15.88 -11.97
CA GLY A 7 -8.80 -16.75 -11.89
C GLY A 7 -7.60 -16.38 -11.62
N LEU A 8 -7.44 -15.40 -11.68
CA LEU A 8 -6.31 -14.95 -11.43
C LEU A 8 -5.95 -15.33 -10.19
N TYR A 9 -6.59 -15.64 -9.55
CA TYR A 9 -6.33 -16.03 -8.46
C TYR A 9 -6.72 -17.19 -8.18
N HIS A 10 -7.40 -17.79 -8.49
CA HIS A 10 -7.58 -18.98 -8.21
C HIS A 10 -6.97 -19.75 -8.86
N GLY A 11 -7.42 -19.56 -9.60
CA GLY A 11 -6.68 -20.39 -10.29
C GLY A 11 -5.41 -19.99 -10.13
N THR A 12 -5.29 -18.89 -9.69
CA THR A 12 -4.08 -18.39 -9.57
C THR A 12 -3.31 -19.16 -8.74
N GLN A 13 -3.88 -19.82 -7.97
CA GLN A 13 -3.08 -20.51 -7.14
C GLN A 13 -2.44 -21.50 -7.96
N GLN A 14 -2.98 -21.81 -9.02
CA GLN A 14 -2.34 -22.69 -9.81
C GLN A 14 -1.26 -22.02 -10.43
N ILE A 15 -1.33 -20.75 -10.61
CA ILE A 15 -0.27 -20.03 -11.16
C ILE A 15 0.68 -19.86 -10.11
N ASN A 16 1.71 -20.60 -10.16
CA ASN A 16 2.72 -20.49 -9.26
C ASN A 16 3.32 -19.17 -9.31
N GLN A 17 3.60 -18.59 -8.19
CA GLN A 17 4.19 -17.30 -8.13
C GLN A 17 5.48 -17.26 -8.86
N GLY A 18 6.22 -18.31 -8.92
CA GLY A 18 7.46 -18.33 -9.62
C GLY A 18 7.29 -18.23 -11.12
N GLN A 19 6.08 -18.42 -11.61
CA GLN A 19 5.84 -18.35 -13.03
C GLN A 19 5.26 -17.03 -13.47
N MET A 20 4.88 -16.17 -12.53
CA MET A 20 4.38 -14.87 -12.87
C MET A 20 5.51 -13.88 -12.60
N ASP A 21 5.89 -13.13 -13.59
CA ASP A 21 6.92 -12.15 -13.34
C ASP A 21 6.27 -10.95 -12.64
N ARG A 22 7.13 -10.13 -12.08
CA ARG A 22 6.67 -9.01 -11.28
C ARG A 22 5.82 -8.05 -12.09
N TRP A 23 6.16 -7.87 -13.33
CA TRP A 23 5.44 -6.98 -14.20
C TRP A 23 3.98 -7.41 -14.34
N GLN A 24 3.75 -8.69 -14.51
CA GLN A 24 2.41 -9.21 -14.64
C GLN A 24 1.62 -9.04 -13.35
N ILE A 25 2.25 -9.25 -12.20
CA ILE A 25 1.58 -9.09 -10.93
C ILE A 25 1.12 -7.64 -10.76
N VAL A 26 2.01 -6.69 -11.06
CA VAL A 26 1.66 -5.28 -10.92
C VAL A 26 0.57 -4.89 -11.90
N SER A 27 0.60 -5.44 -13.10
CA SER A 27 -0.44 -5.16 -14.09
C SER A 27 -1.81 -5.57 -13.60
N CYS A 28 -1.89 -6.67 -12.87
CA CYS A 28 -3.17 -7.12 -12.34
C CYS A 28 -3.71 -6.15 -11.28
N LEU A 29 -2.83 -5.44 -10.59
CA LEU A 29 -3.24 -4.54 -9.53
C LEU A 29 -3.49 -3.12 -10.02
N ASN A 30 -2.85 -2.73 -11.11
CA ASN A 30 -2.87 -1.36 -11.55
C ASN A 30 -4.03 -1.00 -12.46
N TYR A 31 -5.18 -1.54 -12.20
CA TYR A 31 -6.32 -1.23 -13.03
C TYR A 31 -7.09 -0.01 -12.51
N LEU A 32 -6.76 0.49 -11.32
CA LEU A 32 -7.44 1.64 -10.77
C LEU A 32 -6.55 2.87 -10.87
N SER A 33 -7.15 3.99 -11.25
CA SER A 33 -6.43 5.26 -11.18
C SER A 33 -6.38 5.69 -9.72
N VAL A 34 -5.55 6.67 -9.43
CA VAL A 34 -5.46 7.19 -8.07
C VAL A 34 -6.82 7.70 -7.60
N ASP A 35 -7.56 8.38 -8.48
CA ASP A 35 -8.88 8.90 -8.09
C ASP A 35 -9.86 7.80 -7.79
N LEU A 36 -9.87 6.75 -8.58
CA LEU A 36 -10.79 5.65 -8.33
C LEU A 36 -10.40 4.88 -7.08
N GLU A 37 -9.12 4.64 -6.89
CA GLU A 37 -8.67 3.94 -5.69
C GLU A 37 -8.99 4.77 -4.45
N THR A 38 -8.84 6.07 -4.54
CA THR A 38 -9.21 6.97 -3.44
C THR A 38 -10.69 6.79 -3.07
N LYS A 39 -11.54 6.74 -4.09
CA LYS A 39 -12.97 6.57 -3.83
C LYS A 39 -13.27 5.23 -3.19
N VAL A 40 -12.57 4.19 -3.62
CA VAL A 40 -12.76 2.86 -3.05
C VAL A 40 -12.36 2.86 -1.57
N VAL A 41 -11.21 3.45 -1.26
CA VAL A 41 -10.74 3.49 0.12
C VAL A 41 -11.70 4.30 0.99
N LEU A 42 -12.15 5.46 0.49
CA LEU A 42 -13.05 6.30 1.27
C LEU A 42 -14.41 5.64 1.47
N SER A 43 -14.83 4.79 0.53
CA SER A 43 -16.09 4.08 0.70
C SER A 43 -16.00 3.06 1.82
N LYS A 44 -14.80 2.54 2.07
CA LYS A 44 -14.58 1.57 3.15
C LYS A 44 -14.26 2.24 4.48
N VAL A 45 -13.75 3.45 4.44
CA VAL A 45 -13.39 4.19 5.65
C VAL A 45 -14.04 5.57 5.57
N PRO A 46 -15.36 5.64 5.70
CA PRO A 46 -16.06 6.89 5.49
C PRO A 46 -15.68 7.98 6.49
N GLU A 47 -15.08 7.61 7.61
CA GLU A 47 -14.63 8.60 8.58
C GLU A 47 -13.55 9.50 8.01
N LEU A 48 -12.86 9.05 6.97
CA LEU A 48 -11.84 9.86 6.33
C LEU A 48 -12.35 10.62 5.11
N ASN A 49 -13.66 10.54 4.85
CA ASN A 49 -14.23 11.20 3.69
C ASN A 49 -14.50 12.67 3.99
N ASN A 50 -13.42 13.42 4.11
CA ASN A 50 -13.46 14.85 4.32
C ASN A 50 -12.21 15.42 3.66
N LYS A 51 -12.03 16.72 3.68
CA LYS A 51 -10.96 17.34 2.94
C LYS A 51 -9.58 16.83 3.38
N LYS A 52 -9.35 16.80 4.68
CA LYS A 52 -8.06 16.37 5.18
C LYS A 52 -7.86 14.88 4.99
N GLY A 53 -8.86 14.08 5.28
CA GLY A 53 -8.78 12.63 5.14
C GLY A 53 -8.58 12.21 3.69
N THR A 54 -9.24 12.90 2.77
CA THR A 54 -9.09 12.59 1.36
C THR A 54 -7.64 12.83 0.92
N GLU A 55 -7.03 13.91 1.41
CA GLU A 55 -5.67 14.19 1.06
C GLU A 55 -4.72 13.14 1.62
N VAL A 56 -4.95 12.71 2.85
CA VAL A 56 -4.16 11.66 3.47
C VAL A 56 -4.29 10.36 2.67
N VAL A 57 -5.50 10.01 2.27
CA VAL A 57 -5.72 8.77 1.51
C VAL A 57 -5.03 8.86 0.16
N LYS A 58 -5.06 10.00 -0.49
CA LYS A 58 -4.36 10.15 -1.78
C LYS A 58 -2.87 9.94 -1.61
N ASN A 59 -2.30 10.46 -0.53
CA ASN A 59 -0.88 10.26 -0.27
C ASN A 59 -0.57 8.81 0.05
N MET A 60 -1.49 8.11 0.72
CA MET A 60 -1.34 6.69 0.97
C MET A 60 -1.28 5.91 -0.33
N ILE A 61 -2.13 6.28 -1.28
CA ILE A 61 -2.18 5.61 -2.57
C ILE A 61 -0.93 5.92 -3.38
N GLU A 62 -0.40 7.13 -3.26
CA GLU A 62 0.84 7.45 -3.93
C GLU A 62 1.98 6.60 -3.38
N LEU A 63 2.01 6.38 -2.08
CA LEU A 63 3.00 5.52 -1.49
C LEU A 63 2.81 4.08 -1.98
N ALA A 64 1.56 3.63 -2.05
CA ALA A 64 1.28 2.30 -2.56
C ALA A 64 1.81 2.16 -3.99
N ASN A 65 1.66 3.20 -4.80
CA ASN A 65 2.17 3.17 -6.17
C ASN A 65 3.69 3.11 -6.20
N LEU A 66 4.37 3.75 -5.25
CA LEU A 66 5.82 3.62 -5.17
C LEU A 66 6.22 2.19 -4.83
N THR A 67 5.48 1.51 -3.94
CA THR A 67 5.79 0.12 -3.62
C THR A 67 5.53 -0.78 -4.81
N ARG A 68 4.51 -0.48 -5.59
CA ARG A 68 4.18 -1.27 -6.78
C ARG A 68 5.28 -1.12 -7.83
N GLU A 69 5.78 0.10 -7.97
CA GLU A 69 6.84 0.33 -8.91
C GLU A 69 8.15 -0.31 -8.42
N GLY A 70 8.45 -0.19 -7.15
CA GLY A 70 9.64 -0.83 -6.58
C GLY A 70 9.58 -2.33 -6.69
N PHE A 71 8.40 -2.91 -6.49
CA PHE A 71 8.21 -4.34 -6.64
C PHE A 71 8.42 -4.75 -8.10
N LYS A 72 7.86 -3.97 -9.01
CA LYS A 72 7.99 -4.28 -10.43
C LYS A 72 9.46 -4.26 -10.86
N ASN A 73 10.22 -3.31 -10.33
CA ASN A 73 11.62 -3.16 -10.68
C ASN A 73 12.56 -4.08 -9.91
N GLY A 74 12.04 -4.82 -8.96
CA GLY A 74 12.88 -5.72 -8.18
C GLY A 74 13.57 -5.09 -6.99
N ASP A 75 13.20 -3.86 -6.64
CA ASP A 75 13.82 -3.17 -5.51
C ASP A 75 13.30 -3.69 -4.18
N ILE A 76 12.07 -4.12 -4.14
CA ILE A 76 11.45 -4.67 -2.93
C ILE A 76 10.64 -5.90 -3.29
N SER A 77 10.36 -6.74 -2.30
CA SER A 77 9.69 -8.02 -2.51
C SER A 77 8.22 -8.01 -2.14
N ASN A 78 7.72 -6.90 -1.64
CA ASN A 78 6.31 -6.78 -1.28
C ASN A 78 5.76 -5.52 -1.90
N LEU A 79 4.44 -5.48 -2.05
CA LEU A 79 3.81 -4.28 -2.58
C LEU A 79 2.48 -4.08 -1.87
N MET A 80 1.96 -2.88 -1.93
CA MET A 80 0.69 -2.58 -1.31
C MET A 80 -0.43 -2.73 -2.34
N SER A 81 -1.34 -3.64 -2.06
CA SER A 81 -2.54 -3.78 -2.88
C SER A 81 -3.57 -2.76 -2.41
N PRO A 82 -4.67 -2.58 -3.12
CA PRO A 82 -5.73 -1.70 -2.63
C PRO A 82 -6.25 -2.14 -1.26
N ARG A 83 -6.30 -3.44 -1.00
CA ARG A 83 -6.74 -3.94 0.30
C ARG A 83 -5.77 -3.49 1.40
N THR A 84 -4.48 -3.47 1.11
CA THR A 84 -3.49 -3.01 2.08
C THR A 84 -3.68 -1.53 2.38
N VAL A 85 -4.00 -0.73 1.36
CA VAL A 85 -4.27 0.69 1.59
C VAL A 85 -5.49 0.86 2.48
N ILE A 86 -6.54 0.07 2.24
CA ILE A 86 -7.75 0.12 3.07
C ILE A 86 -7.41 -0.23 4.52
N SER A 87 -6.61 -1.27 4.73
CA SER A 87 -6.19 -1.64 6.08
C SER A 87 -5.42 -0.53 6.76
N TRP A 88 -4.53 0.11 6.03
CA TRP A 88 -3.77 1.22 6.57
C TRP A 88 -4.70 2.37 6.96
N ALA A 89 -5.64 2.70 6.08
CA ALA A 89 -6.58 3.78 6.36
C ALA A 89 -7.45 3.46 7.59
N GLU A 90 -7.88 2.21 7.71
CA GLU A 90 -8.66 1.78 8.86
C GLU A 90 -7.86 1.92 10.15
N ASN A 91 -6.61 1.47 10.12
CA ASN A 91 -5.76 1.55 11.30
C ASN A 91 -5.42 2.99 11.63
N TYR A 92 -5.20 3.82 10.61
CA TYR A 92 -4.92 5.21 10.83
C TYR A 92 -6.13 5.91 11.48
N GLN A 93 -7.32 5.58 11.03
CA GLN A 93 -8.52 6.18 11.56
C GLN A 93 -8.70 5.82 13.05
N ILE A 94 -8.32 4.61 13.41
CA ILE A 94 -8.44 4.15 14.79
C ILE A 94 -7.35 4.73 15.69
N PHE A 95 -6.10 4.67 15.22
CA PHE A 95 -4.97 5.04 16.07
C PHE A 95 -4.47 6.46 15.90
N SER A 96 -4.88 7.13 14.84
CA SER A 96 -4.50 8.52 14.54
C SER A 96 -2.99 8.72 14.43
N ASP A 97 -2.27 7.66 14.10
CA ASP A 97 -0.81 7.73 13.98
C ASP A 97 -0.45 7.11 12.64
N LEU A 98 0.00 7.94 11.72
CA LEU A 98 0.26 7.51 10.36
C LEU A 98 1.37 6.48 10.28
N ALA A 99 2.46 6.72 10.97
CA ALA A 99 3.59 5.81 10.88
C ALA A 99 3.33 4.48 11.57
N SER A 100 2.73 4.52 12.75
CA SER A 100 2.42 3.29 13.48
C SER A 100 1.42 2.44 12.70
N SER A 101 0.42 3.09 12.12
CA SER A 101 -0.58 2.36 11.34
C SER A 101 0.04 1.79 10.07
N PHE A 102 1.01 2.48 9.49
CA PHE A 102 1.72 1.96 8.33
C PHE A 102 2.57 0.75 8.70
N GLU A 103 3.27 0.83 9.83
CA GLU A 103 4.08 -0.29 10.28
C GLU A 103 3.19 -1.51 10.49
N LEU A 104 2.06 -1.32 11.14
CA LEU A 104 1.16 -2.41 11.43
C LEU A 104 0.56 -3.02 10.16
N SER A 105 0.23 -2.17 9.20
CA SER A 105 -0.47 -2.62 8.01
C SER A 105 0.44 -3.20 6.94
N PHE A 106 1.67 -2.76 6.90
CA PHE A 106 2.55 -3.16 5.79
C PHE A 106 4.01 -3.35 6.19
N LEU A 107 4.63 -2.37 6.82
CA LEU A 107 6.08 -2.38 7.00
C LEU A 107 6.57 -3.57 7.80
N ASN A 108 5.85 -3.94 8.85
CA ASN A 108 6.28 -5.04 9.70
C ASN A 108 6.34 -6.38 8.99
N LYS A 109 5.66 -6.51 7.87
CA LYS A 109 5.66 -7.75 7.10
C LYS A 109 6.77 -7.79 6.07
N CYS A 110 7.48 -6.69 5.90
CA CYS A 110 8.49 -6.59 4.85
C CYS A 110 9.83 -7.12 5.33
N ASP A 111 10.67 -7.47 4.37
CA ASP A 111 12.00 -7.94 4.65
C ASP A 111 12.78 -6.82 5.34
N GLU A 112 13.51 -7.17 6.39
CA GLU A 112 14.27 -6.18 7.15
C GLU A 112 15.22 -5.39 6.28
N THR A 113 15.82 -6.02 5.30
CA THR A 113 16.79 -5.35 4.45
C THR A 113 16.13 -4.36 3.51
N GLU A 114 14.81 -4.46 3.33
CA GLU A 114 14.09 -3.58 2.42
C GLU A 114 13.36 -2.45 3.16
N LYS A 115 13.27 -2.55 4.46
CA LYS A 115 12.55 -1.54 5.23
C LYS A 115 13.09 -0.13 5.05
N PRO A 116 14.41 0.08 4.95
CA PRO A 116 14.89 1.44 4.71
C PRO A 116 14.40 2.03 3.38
N ILE A 117 14.28 1.20 2.35
CA ILE A 117 13.78 1.68 1.06
C ILE A 117 12.33 2.11 1.19
N ILE A 118 11.54 1.29 1.87
CA ILE A 118 10.11 1.55 2.03
C ILE A 118 9.89 2.75 2.94
N SER A 119 10.73 2.90 3.96
CA SER A 119 10.64 4.06 4.84
C SER A 119 10.93 5.35 4.08
N GLU A 120 11.83 5.28 3.10
CA GLU A 120 12.12 6.43 2.29
C GLU A 120 10.91 6.79 1.42
N TYR A 121 10.19 5.79 0.94
CA TYR A 121 8.97 6.05 0.19
C TYR A 121 7.96 6.81 1.07
N LEU A 122 7.83 6.40 2.32
CA LEU A 122 6.92 7.06 3.24
C LEU A 122 7.34 8.51 3.45
N GLN A 123 8.63 8.72 3.65
CA GLN A 123 9.14 10.07 3.84
C GLN A 123 8.87 10.94 2.63
N ARG A 124 9.00 10.37 1.44
CA ARG A 124 8.80 11.13 0.21
C ARG A 124 7.34 11.57 0.07
N CYS A 125 6.41 10.72 0.46
CA CYS A 125 4.99 11.03 0.30
C CYS A 125 4.43 11.87 1.45
N PHE A 126 4.99 11.72 2.64
CA PHE A 126 4.43 12.37 3.83
C PHE A 126 5.45 13.24 4.57
N ASP A 127 6.68 13.24 4.12
CA ASP A 127 7.75 14.03 4.73
C ASP A 127 7.94 13.67 6.21
N ILE A 128 7.89 12.39 6.53
CA ILE A 128 8.14 11.91 7.89
C ILE A 128 9.06 10.71 7.84
N GLU A 129 9.77 10.47 8.93
CA GLU A 129 10.66 9.33 9.02
C GLU A 129 10.14 8.41 10.10
N ILE A 130 10.26 7.12 9.86
CA ILE A 130 9.75 6.14 10.80
C ILE A 130 10.41 6.24 12.16
N ASP A 131 11.70 6.42 12.20
CA ASP A 131 12.42 6.46 13.46
C ASP A 131 12.00 7.63 14.34
N ASP A 132 11.67 8.76 13.74
CA ASP A 132 11.30 9.93 14.48
C ASP A 132 9.82 10.03 14.64
N SER A 133 9.12 9.26 13.89
CA SER A 133 7.73 9.51 13.66
C SER A 133 6.83 9.37 14.85
N VAL A 134 7.16 8.46 15.71
CA VAL A 134 6.27 8.24 16.82
C VAL A 134 6.09 9.50 17.62
N SER A 135 7.14 10.20 17.91
CA SER A 135 7.02 11.44 18.65
C SER A 135 6.50 12.57 17.78
N ASN A 136 6.82 12.57 16.52
CA ASN A 136 6.39 13.64 15.64
C ASN A 136 4.92 13.56 15.27
N LEU A 137 4.41 12.37 15.13
CA LEU A 137 3.05 12.22 14.70
C LEU A 137 2.04 12.36 15.81
N VAL A 138 2.51 12.47 16.99
CA VAL A 138 1.62 12.66 18.11
C VAL A 138 1.04 14.07 18.05
N ASP A 139 1.66 14.93 17.34
CA ASP A 139 1.13 16.26 17.20
C ASP A 139 -0.15 16.30 16.39
#